data_f09c125abe1d8d04bfffefc825d95e37
#
_entry.id   f09c125abe1d8d04bfffefc825d95e37
#
_cell.length_a   1.000
_cell.length_b   1.000
_cell.length_c   1.000
_cell.angle_alpha   90.00
_cell.angle_beta   90.00
_cell.angle_gamma   90.00
#
_symmetry.space_group_name_H-M   'P 1'
#
loop_
_entity.id
_entity.type
_entity.pdbx_description
1 polymer ?
#
loop_
_entity_poly.entity_id
_entity_poly.type
_entity_poly.pdbx_seq_one_letter_code
_entity_poly.pdbx_strand_id
1 'polypeptide(L)'
;MDDTTDAFLRELASREGRTLRAQGDGDLGARMWRAVDAALAEYRAVIVVGSDCLGYDAAYLGDAAAALERGFDAVLGPALDGGYVLAGFTRLAPAVFAGMSWGADTVLACQRERFAALGLRWHELPERADIDRAQDLWRLGDAAQALAIGRTSP
;
A
#
# COMPACT_ATOMS: atom_id res chain seq x y z
N MET A 1 8.40 -17.76 -2.60
CA MET A 1 7.49 -18.55 -3.49
C MET A 1 6.94 -17.56 -4.49
N ASP A 2 6.99 -17.88 -5.77
CA ASP A 2 6.51 -16.97 -6.81
C ASP A 2 4.99 -17.21 -7.00
N ASP A 3 4.15 -16.30 -6.51
CA ASP A 3 2.70 -16.43 -6.50
C ASP A 3 2.06 -16.33 -7.89
N THR A 4 2.83 -16.01 -8.93
CA THR A 4 2.29 -15.92 -10.31
C THR A 4 1.81 -17.27 -10.86
N THR A 5 2.18 -18.38 -10.23
CA THR A 5 1.73 -19.74 -10.60
C THR A 5 0.46 -20.19 -9.87
N ASP A 6 0.03 -19.46 -8.83
CA ASP A 6 -1.18 -19.79 -8.08
C ASP A 6 -2.44 -19.66 -8.94
N ALA A 7 -3.24 -20.75 -8.98
CA ALA A 7 -4.44 -20.81 -9.84
C ALA A 7 -5.53 -19.82 -9.42
N PHE A 8 -5.70 -19.62 -8.11
CA PHE A 8 -6.67 -18.68 -7.57
C PHE A 8 -6.33 -17.23 -7.93
N LEU A 9 -5.05 -16.85 -7.76
CA LEU A 9 -4.59 -15.50 -8.10
C LEU A 9 -4.69 -15.24 -9.61
N ARG A 10 -4.41 -16.23 -10.46
CA ARG A 10 -4.58 -16.12 -11.92
C ARG A 10 -6.04 -15.89 -12.30
N GLU A 11 -6.95 -16.69 -11.74
CA GLU A 11 -8.39 -16.57 -11.99
C GLU A 11 -8.89 -15.19 -11.53
N LEU A 12 -8.53 -14.76 -10.32
CA LEU A 12 -8.90 -13.46 -9.78
C LEU A 12 -8.38 -12.32 -10.67
N ALA A 13 -7.10 -12.34 -11.05
CA ALA A 13 -6.51 -11.34 -11.90
C ALA A 13 -7.19 -11.26 -13.28
N SER A 14 -7.48 -12.41 -13.88
CA SER A 14 -8.20 -12.48 -15.16
C SER A 14 -9.61 -11.90 -15.06
N ARG A 15 -10.35 -12.27 -14.01
CA ARG A 15 -11.71 -11.79 -13.80
C ARG A 15 -11.78 -10.27 -13.57
N GLU A 16 -10.81 -9.73 -12.87
CA GLU A 16 -10.74 -8.31 -12.51
C GLU A 16 -9.93 -7.48 -13.52
N GLY A 17 -9.47 -8.07 -14.62
CA GLY A 17 -8.65 -7.38 -15.63
C GLY A 17 -7.32 -6.87 -15.08
N ARG A 18 -6.71 -7.62 -14.14
CA ARG A 18 -5.45 -7.26 -13.48
C ARG A 18 -4.28 -8.05 -14.04
N THR A 19 -3.08 -7.50 -13.91
CA THR A 19 -1.84 -8.15 -14.31
C THR A 19 -1.13 -8.71 -13.08
N LEU A 20 -0.75 -10.00 -13.12
CA LEU A 20 0.14 -10.60 -12.14
C LEU A 20 1.59 -10.35 -12.56
N ARG A 21 2.40 -9.90 -11.62
CA ARG A 21 3.85 -9.75 -11.79
C ARG A 21 4.58 -10.46 -10.65
N ALA A 22 5.62 -11.21 -10.98
CA ALA A 22 6.50 -11.81 -9.98
C ALA A 22 7.20 -10.75 -9.16
N GLN A 23 7.18 -10.88 -7.84
CA GLN A 23 7.84 -9.91 -6.95
C GLN A 23 9.36 -10.06 -6.95
N GLY A 24 9.87 -11.25 -7.30
CA GLY A 24 11.29 -11.59 -7.27
C GLY A 24 11.83 -11.81 -5.85
N ASP A 25 13.14 -12.02 -5.73
CA ASP A 25 13.82 -12.31 -4.47
C ASP A 25 14.12 -11.06 -3.64
N GLY A 26 14.46 -11.27 -2.37
CA GLY A 26 14.82 -10.23 -1.43
C GLY A 26 13.74 -9.95 -0.38
N ASP A 27 14.01 -8.99 0.48
CA ASP A 27 13.07 -8.54 1.52
C ASP A 27 11.89 -7.74 0.92
N LEU A 28 10.94 -7.36 1.77
CA LEU A 28 9.78 -6.58 1.36
C LEU A 28 10.19 -5.27 0.67
N GLY A 29 11.22 -4.60 1.18
CA GLY A 29 11.72 -3.34 0.62
C GLY A 29 12.25 -3.50 -0.80
N ALA A 30 13.03 -4.56 -1.05
CA ALA A 30 13.54 -4.86 -2.38
C ALA A 30 12.42 -5.18 -3.37
N ARG A 31 11.38 -5.90 -2.92
CA ARG A 31 10.21 -6.22 -3.74
C ARG A 31 9.37 -4.97 -4.04
N MET A 32 9.10 -4.15 -3.03
CA MET A 32 8.38 -2.87 -3.21
C MET A 32 9.15 -1.94 -4.15
N TRP A 33 10.46 -1.80 -3.94
CA TRP A 33 11.29 -0.96 -4.79
C TRP A 33 11.19 -1.35 -6.27
N ARG A 34 11.36 -2.64 -6.58
CA ARG A 34 11.25 -3.13 -7.97
C ARG A 34 9.87 -2.87 -8.59
N ALA A 35 8.82 -3.11 -7.81
CA ALA A 35 7.45 -2.90 -8.30
C ALA A 35 7.17 -1.42 -8.60
N VAL A 36 7.57 -0.53 -7.70
CA VAL A 36 7.36 0.91 -7.84
C VAL A 36 8.26 1.49 -8.94
N ASP A 37 9.53 1.10 -9.00
CA ASP A 37 10.49 1.57 -10.02
C ASP A 37 10.02 1.19 -11.43
N ALA A 38 9.64 -0.08 -11.62
CA ALA A 38 9.08 -0.55 -12.89
C ALA A 38 7.79 0.18 -13.28
N ALA A 39 6.91 0.48 -12.33
CA ALA A 39 5.67 1.17 -12.62
C ALA A 39 5.89 2.67 -12.88
N LEU A 40 6.82 3.33 -12.20
CA LEU A 40 7.17 4.74 -12.45
C LEU A 40 7.84 4.94 -13.82
N ALA A 41 8.38 3.90 -14.45
CA ALA A 41 8.86 3.98 -15.83
C ALA A 41 7.70 4.14 -16.84
N GLU A 42 6.49 3.72 -16.49
CA GLU A 42 5.30 3.75 -17.34
C GLU A 42 4.27 4.83 -16.91
N TYR A 43 4.22 5.13 -15.61
CA TYR A 43 3.20 5.99 -15.00
C TYR A 43 3.83 7.16 -14.25
N ARG A 44 3.10 8.27 -14.17
CA ARG A 44 3.55 9.49 -13.45
C ARG A 44 3.52 9.34 -11.93
N ALA A 45 2.69 8.45 -11.44
CA ALA A 45 2.52 8.18 -10.02
C ALA A 45 2.12 6.71 -9.81
N VAL A 46 2.54 6.16 -8.70
CA VAL A 46 2.27 4.77 -8.30
C VAL A 46 1.79 4.75 -6.86
N ILE A 47 0.77 3.96 -6.58
CA ILE A 47 0.30 3.69 -5.23
C ILE A 47 0.41 2.19 -4.98
N VAL A 48 1.11 1.81 -3.93
CA VAL A 48 1.20 0.43 -3.42
C VAL A 48 0.31 0.33 -2.20
N VAL A 49 -0.47 -0.74 -2.13
CA VAL A 49 -1.38 -1.03 -1.00
C VAL A 49 -1.13 -2.42 -0.46
N GLY A 50 -1.26 -2.60 0.84
CA GLY A 50 -1.32 -3.93 1.46
C GLY A 50 -2.64 -4.62 1.11
N SER A 51 -2.66 -5.93 1.08
CA SER A 51 -3.87 -6.73 0.78
C SER A 51 -4.73 -7.03 2.01
N ASP A 52 -4.22 -6.74 3.18
CA ASP A 52 -4.73 -7.07 4.52
C ASP A 52 -5.38 -5.87 5.25
N CYS A 53 -5.38 -4.70 4.64
CA CYS A 53 -6.03 -3.53 5.20
C CYS A 53 -7.55 -3.52 4.95
N LEU A 54 -8.30 -3.30 6.01
CA LEU A 54 -9.72 -2.98 5.93
C LEU A 54 -9.90 -1.46 5.82
N GLY A 55 -10.64 -1.02 4.82
CA GLY A 55 -11.03 0.38 4.71
C GLY A 55 -10.36 1.16 3.60
N TYR A 56 -9.85 0.47 2.57
CA TYR A 56 -9.62 1.12 1.29
C TYR A 56 -10.96 1.41 0.63
N ASP A 57 -11.40 2.63 0.71
CA ASP A 57 -12.49 3.13 -0.10
C ASP A 57 -11.97 4.02 -1.23
N ALA A 58 -12.85 4.34 -2.17
CA ALA A 58 -12.48 5.19 -3.30
C ALA A 58 -12.05 6.58 -2.87
N ALA A 59 -12.55 7.09 -1.74
CA ALA A 59 -12.17 8.39 -1.20
C ALA A 59 -10.73 8.37 -0.69
N TYR A 60 -10.36 7.35 0.08
CA TYR A 60 -9.00 7.22 0.62
C TYR A 60 -7.94 7.09 -0.48
N LEU A 61 -8.22 6.27 -1.51
CA LEU A 61 -7.33 6.16 -2.67
C LEU A 61 -7.31 7.45 -3.50
N GLY A 62 -8.45 8.14 -3.60
CA GLY A 62 -8.57 9.44 -4.25
C GLY A 62 -7.74 10.52 -3.54
N ASP A 63 -7.75 10.55 -2.21
CA ASP A 63 -6.95 11.48 -1.41
C ASP A 63 -5.45 11.23 -1.61
N ALA A 64 -5.02 9.95 -1.68
CA ALA A 64 -3.65 9.59 -2.01
C ALA A 64 -3.24 10.10 -3.39
N ALA A 65 -4.06 9.85 -4.41
CA ALA A 65 -3.80 10.31 -5.77
C ALA A 65 -3.75 11.84 -5.84
N ALA A 66 -4.71 12.54 -5.23
CA ALA A 66 -4.75 13.99 -5.16
C ALA A 66 -3.54 14.59 -4.45
N ALA A 67 -2.99 13.94 -3.42
CA ALA A 67 -1.76 14.39 -2.78
C ALA A 67 -0.58 14.35 -3.77
N LEU A 68 -0.42 13.25 -4.53
CA LEU A 68 0.64 13.14 -5.54
C LEU A 68 0.44 14.16 -6.69
N GLU A 69 -0.79 14.39 -7.13
CA GLU A 69 -1.11 15.41 -8.14
C GLU A 69 -0.80 16.84 -7.66
N ARG A 70 -0.95 17.13 -6.37
CA ARG A 70 -0.56 18.43 -5.76
C ARG A 70 0.96 18.62 -5.65
N GLY A 71 1.77 17.66 -6.11
CA GLY A 71 3.22 17.75 -6.17
C GLY A 71 3.94 17.25 -4.92
N PHE A 72 3.30 16.42 -4.08
CA PHE A 72 4.05 15.66 -3.11
C PHE A 72 4.83 14.54 -3.81
N ASP A 73 6.04 14.29 -3.34
CA ASP A 73 6.90 13.23 -3.89
C ASP A 73 6.45 11.85 -3.44
N ALA A 74 5.86 11.79 -2.24
CA ALA A 74 5.33 10.57 -1.65
C ALA A 74 4.04 10.83 -0.86
N VAL A 75 3.28 9.77 -0.63
CA VAL A 75 2.13 9.72 0.29
C VAL A 75 2.23 8.45 1.13
N LEU A 76 1.90 8.54 2.41
CA LEU A 76 1.80 7.40 3.32
C LEU A 76 0.40 7.30 3.88
N GLY A 77 -0.11 6.08 4.00
CA GLY A 77 -1.29 5.74 4.78
C GLY A 77 -0.86 5.02 6.05
N PRO A 78 -0.71 5.70 7.18
CA PRO A 78 -0.26 5.09 8.44
C PRO A 78 -1.16 3.94 8.89
N ALA A 79 -0.56 2.94 9.53
CA ALA A 79 -1.24 1.82 10.19
C ALA A 79 -1.13 1.94 11.71
N LEU A 80 -2.13 1.41 12.42
CA LEU A 80 -2.19 1.44 13.88
C LEU A 80 -1.08 0.65 14.57
N ASP A 81 -0.45 -0.28 13.86
CA ASP A 81 0.64 -1.13 14.35
C ASP A 81 2.03 -0.46 14.27
N GLY A 82 2.10 0.79 13.76
CA GLY A 82 3.37 1.52 13.53
C GLY A 82 4.00 1.28 12.17
N GLY A 83 3.30 0.58 11.27
CA GLY A 83 3.60 0.44 9.87
C GLY A 83 2.85 1.43 8.98
N TYR A 84 2.64 1.05 7.74
CA TYR A 84 1.76 1.75 6.81
C TYR A 84 1.06 0.75 5.86
N VAL A 85 -0.20 1.00 5.60
CA VAL A 85 -1.04 0.19 4.71
C VAL A 85 -0.97 0.64 3.26
N LEU A 86 -0.54 1.88 3.02
CA LEU A 86 -0.43 2.49 1.69
C LEU A 86 0.84 3.32 1.60
N ALA A 87 1.53 3.21 0.47
CA ALA A 87 2.62 4.12 0.10
C ALA A 87 2.50 4.50 -1.38
N GLY A 88 2.52 5.79 -1.68
CA GLY A 88 2.48 6.28 -3.07
C GLY A 88 3.70 7.15 -3.39
N PHE A 89 4.08 7.20 -4.67
CA PHE A 89 5.29 7.87 -5.13
C PHE A 89 5.09 8.50 -6.51
N THR A 90 5.68 9.68 -6.71
CA THR A 90 5.91 10.28 -8.03
C THR A 90 7.36 10.15 -8.46
N ARG A 91 8.26 9.93 -7.51
CA ARG A 91 9.68 9.63 -7.71
C ARG A 91 10.18 8.69 -6.62
N LEU A 92 11.18 7.90 -6.94
CA LEU A 92 11.73 6.92 -6.03
C LEU A 92 13.27 6.99 -6.06
N ALA A 93 13.88 6.90 -4.87
CA ALA A 93 15.32 6.69 -4.72
C ALA A 93 15.57 5.29 -4.15
N PRO A 94 16.64 4.56 -4.55
CA PRO A 94 16.91 3.22 -4.05
C PRO A 94 16.98 3.13 -2.52
N ALA A 95 17.40 4.19 -1.87
CA ALA A 95 17.49 4.27 -0.41
C ALA A 95 16.12 4.33 0.30
N VAL A 96 15.01 4.56 -0.40
CA VAL A 96 13.67 4.73 0.21
C VAL A 96 13.28 3.53 1.05
N PHE A 97 13.58 2.32 0.62
CA PHE A 97 13.21 1.08 1.31
C PHE A 97 14.40 0.30 1.89
N ALA A 98 15.64 0.74 1.66
CA ALA A 98 16.82 -0.04 2.02
C ALA A 98 17.01 -0.15 3.54
N GLY A 99 17.30 -1.35 4.05
CA GLY A 99 17.66 -1.58 5.45
C GLY A 99 16.53 -1.28 6.46
N MET A 100 15.29 -1.47 6.07
CA MET A 100 14.14 -1.37 6.97
C MET A 100 13.95 -2.67 7.74
N SER A 101 13.64 -2.57 9.04
CA SER A 101 13.23 -3.72 9.85
C SER A 101 11.73 -3.97 9.66
N TRP A 102 11.39 -4.61 8.53
CA TRP A 102 10.00 -4.89 8.18
C TRP A 102 9.27 -5.71 9.24
N GLY A 103 8.02 -5.33 9.56
CA GLY A 103 7.23 -5.96 10.61
C GLY A 103 7.48 -5.43 12.02
N ALA A 104 8.34 -4.42 12.18
CA ALA A 104 8.50 -3.72 13.45
C ALA A 104 7.52 -2.53 13.54
N ASP A 105 7.13 -2.17 14.74
CA ASP A 105 6.29 -0.99 15.05
C ASP A 105 6.98 0.36 14.77
N THR A 106 8.22 0.33 14.34
CA THR A 106 9.06 1.50 14.01
C THR A 106 9.14 1.78 12.51
N VAL A 107 8.52 0.97 11.65
CA VAL A 107 8.62 1.08 10.19
C VAL A 107 8.19 2.47 9.69
N LEU A 108 7.06 2.98 10.17
CA LEU A 108 6.56 4.31 9.79
C LEU A 108 7.50 5.43 10.23
N ALA A 109 8.02 5.35 11.47
CA ALA A 109 8.97 6.33 11.98
C ALA A 109 10.26 6.35 11.14
N CYS A 110 10.84 5.18 10.87
CA CYS A 110 12.00 5.05 10.01
C CYS A 110 11.74 5.55 8.58
N GLN A 111 10.53 5.35 8.05
CA GLN A 111 10.18 5.83 6.71
C GLN A 111 10.12 7.37 6.66
N ARG A 112 9.55 8.01 7.69
CA ARG A 112 9.51 9.48 7.82
C ARG A 112 10.91 10.08 7.88
N GLU A 113 11.79 9.52 8.72
CA GLU A 113 13.19 9.94 8.83
C GLU A 113 13.90 9.82 7.49
N ARG A 114 13.65 8.76 6.76
CA ARG A 114 14.25 8.51 5.46
C ARG A 114 13.76 9.50 4.40
N PHE A 115 12.46 9.78 4.36
CA PHE A 115 11.94 10.81 3.48
C PHE A 115 12.53 12.18 3.76
N ALA A 116 12.67 12.55 5.04
CA ALA A 116 13.32 13.78 5.44
C ALA A 116 14.79 13.82 5.01
N ALA A 117 15.54 12.75 5.22
CA ALA A 117 16.96 12.65 4.82
C ALA A 117 17.16 12.74 3.30
N LEU A 118 16.21 12.25 2.53
CA LEU A 118 16.21 12.29 1.06
C LEU A 118 15.62 13.59 0.48
N GLY A 119 15.15 14.51 1.33
CA GLY A 119 14.52 15.75 0.89
C GLY A 119 13.21 15.53 0.12
N LEU A 120 12.50 14.43 0.40
CA LEU A 120 11.20 14.17 -0.19
C LEU A 120 10.11 14.96 0.56
N ARG A 121 9.20 15.55 -0.18
CA ARG A 121 7.97 16.12 0.36
C ARG A 121 6.91 15.03 0.38
N TRP A 122 6.38 14.71 1.56
CA TRP A 122 5.33 13.69 1.66
C TRP A 122 4.08 14.21 2.35
N HIS A 123 2.97 13.54 2.09
CA HIS A 123 1.68 13.75 2.74
C HIS A 123 1.29 12.48 3.48
N GLU A 124 0.65 12.62 4.62
CA GLU A 124 0.11 11.49 5.37
C GLU A 124 -1.42 11.52 5.36
N LEU A 125 -1.99 10.38 5.03
CA LEU A 125 -3.43 10.16 5.09
C LEU A 125 -3.86 9.82 6.53
N PRO A 126 -5.16 9.86 6.83
CA PRO A 126 -5.69 9.34 8.09
C PRO A 126 -5.27 7.89 8.32
N GLU A 127 -4.89 7.58 9.57
CA GLU A 127 -4.47 6.25 9.99
C GLU A 127 -5.57 5.21 9.77
N ARG A 128 -5.20 3.99 9.41
CA ARG A 128 -6.09 2.86 9.17
C ARG A 128 -5.71 1.65 10.02
N ALA A 129 -6.70 0.79 10.28
CA ALA A 129 -6.47 -0.50 10.88
C ALA A 129 -6.18 -1.54 9.81
N ASP A 130 -5.22 -2.39 10.05
CA ASP A 130 -4.94 -3.63 9.33
C ASP A 130 -5.42 -4.85 10.13
N ILE A 131 -5.47 -6.01 9.47
CA ILE A 131 -5.82 -7.30 10.09
C ILE A 131 -4.57 -8.16 10.09
N ASP A 132 -3.77 -8.02 11.12
CA ASP A 132 -2.55 -8.82 11.27
C ASP A 132 -2.74 -10.07 12.14
N ARG A 133 -3.78 -10.10 12.94
CA ARG A 133 -3.99 -11.15 13.94
C ARG A 133 -5.43 -11.67 13.95
N ALA A 134 -5.59 -12.92 14.35
CA ALA A 134 -6.91 -13.54 14.47
C ALA A 134 -7.88 -12.74 15.36
N GLN A 135 -7.36 -12.01 16.35
CA GLN A 135 -8.15 -11.12 17.19
C GLN A 135 -8.69 -9.89 16.46
N ASP A 136 -8.17 -9.55 15.29
CA ASP A 136 -8.65 -8.41 14.49
C ASP A 136 -9.81 -8.81 13.56
N LEU A 137 -10.10 -10.12 13.44
CA LEU A 137 -11.16 -10.66 12.58
C LEU A 137 -12.56 -10.14 12.92
N TRP A 138 -12.80 -9.70 14.17
CA TRP A 138 -14.09 -9.09 14.54
C TRP A 138 -14.36 -7.81 13.73
N ARG A 139 -13.34 -7.09 13.30
CA ARG A 139 -13.43 -5.88 12.45
C ARG A 139 -13.96 -6.20 11.04
N LEU A 140 -13.83 -7.45 10.58
CA LEU A 140 -14.44 -7.89 9.33
C LEU A 140 -15.97 -7.82 9.38
N GLY A 141 -16.58 -8.09 10.54
CA GLY A 141 -18.04 -7.97 10.74
C GLY A 141 -18.52 -6.56 10.49
N ASP A 142 -17.81 -5.56 11.01
CA ASP A 142 -18.15 -4.15 10.85
C ASP A 142 -17.92 -3.67 9.41
N ALA A 143 -16.84 -4.10 8.76
CA ALA A 143 -16.55 -3.77 7.37
C ALA A 143 -17.55 -4.44 6.40
N ALA A 144 -17.96 -5.68 6.66
CA ALA A 144 -18.97 -6.38 5.88
C ALA A 144 -20.36 -5.71 6.01
N GLN A 145 -20.69 -5.22 7.20
CA GLN A 145 -21.91 -4.44 7.44
C GLN A 145 -21.90 -3.10 6.69
N ALA A 146 -20.79 -2.37 6.71
CA ALA A 146 -20.64 -1.12 5.98
C ALA A 146 -20.77 -1.32 4.46
N LEU A 147 -20.21 -2.40 3.92
CA LEU A 147 -20.35 -2.79 2.50
C LEU A 147 -21.79 -3.22 2.14
N ALA A 148 -22.50 -3.86 3.06
CA ALA A 148 -23.90 -4.27 2.85
C ALA A 148 -24.85 -3.05 2.82
N ILE A 149 -24.62 -2.04 3.64
CA ILE A 149 -25.42 -0.82 3.69
C ILE A 149 -25.24 0.01 2.40
N GLY A 150 -24.06 0.02 1.80
CA GLY A 150 -23.80 0.73 0.54
C GLY A 150 -24.44 0.08 -0.71
N ARG A 151 -25.00 -1.13 -0.60
CA ARG A 151 -25.69 -1.86 -1.69
C ARG A 151 -27.21 -1.69 -1.70
N THR A 152 -27.78 -1.00 -0.74
CA THR A 152 -29.22 -0.76 -0.65
C THR A 152 -29.56 0.71 -0.92
N SER A 153 -29.23 1.19 -2.10
CA SER A 153 -29.89 2.37 -2.67
C SER A 153 -30.43 2.01 -4.04
N PRO A 154 -31.75 2.17 -4.25
CA PRO A 154 -32.42 1.84 -5.52
C PRO A 154 -32.00 2.76 -6.65
#